data_dbe5de7d6c4a09fdab3b592efaf61c9f
#
_entry.id   dbe5de7d6c4a09fdab3b592efaf61c9f
#
_cell.length_a   1.000
_cell.length_b   1.000
_cell.length_c   1.000
_cell.angle_alpha   90.00
_cell.angle_beta   90.00
_cell.angle_gamma   90.00
#
_symmetry.space_group_name_H-M   'P 1'
#
loop_
_entity.id
_entity.type
_entity.pdbx_description
1 polymer ?
#
loop_
_entity_poly.entity_id
_entity_poly.type
_entity_poly.pdbx_seq_one_letter_code
_entity_poly.pdbx_strand_id
1 'polypeptide(L)'
;AKDFLFMRIQLSEHFTYRKLLRFTLPSVIMMVCTSIYGVVDSVFVSNLVGSDAFAAVNLIMPFLMVLGAVGFMLGTGGSALVAYTLGAGSEKCANEIFSLLIYALIGLGAVFTIGGIAFLTPVSRLLGADETMLPVCVSYGRIVLLGLIPYMLQNTFQSFLVTAERPQLGLYVTIAAGVTNIVLDALFVAVLQWGVEGAALATILSQFVGGAIPLVYFLRPNSSKLRLGRTSFHGRALLKACANGSSEFMTNISMSVVNMLYNWQLMRLMGSGGVAVYGVIMYVNFIFIAIFLGYSMGSAPIVGYHYGAGNRTELRGLLRKSLCIITVMSVVLTAAALLLARPLSLIFVSKEPTLLPVTIRAFSIYSLSFLMVGYNIYASSFFTALNDGFISALISFARTLVFQVAAVTVLPVLWDIDGVWAAVVAAETLALLLSAACLVGKRKKYGYA
;
A
#
# COMPACT_ATOMS: atom_id res chain seq x y z
N ALA A 1 4.51 0.10 33.97
CA ALA A 1 4.99 -0.04 32.58
C ALA A 1 4.05 -0.88 31.72
N LYS A 2 3.39 -1.93 32.25
CA LYS A 2 2.42 -2.76 31.51
C LYS A 2 1.15 -1.97 31.15
N ASP A 3 0.64 -1.14 32.02
CA ASP A 3 -0.56 -0.33 31.77
C ASP A 3 -0.35 0.76 30.71
N PHE A 4 0.90 1.17 30.50
CA PHE A 4 1.24 2.21 29.55
C PHE A 4 1.13 1.77 28.08
N LEU A 5 1.34 0.49 27.78
CA LEU A 5 1.25 -0.10 26.44
C LEU A 5 -0.20 -0.46 26.04
N PHE A 6 -1.09 -0.66 27.01
CA PHE A 6 -2.44 -1.19 26.78
C PHE A 6 -3.58 -0.17 26.96
N MET A 7 -3.28 1.09 27.30
CA MET A 7 -4.31 2.13 27.32
C MET A 7 -4.87 2.33 25.89
N ARG A 8 -6.17 2.09 25.74
CA ARG A 8 -6.89 2.34 24.47
C ARG A 8 -6.97 3.84 24.25
N ILE A 9 -6.41 4.32 23.14
CA ILE A 9 -6.51 5.71 22.70
C ILE A 9 -7.76 5.83 21.83
N GLN A 10 -8.62 6.79 22.16
CA GLN A 10 -9.84 7.06 21.41
C GLN A 10 -9.57 8.14 20.36
N LEU A 11 -10.28 8.05 19.21
CA LEU A 11 -10.17 9.04 18.13
C LEU A 11 -10.59 10.44 18.59
N SER A 12 -11.51 10.53 19.57
CA SER A 12 -12.05 11.80 20.10
C SER A 12 -11.10 12.58 20.99
N GLU A 13 -9.98 11.97 21.40
CA GLU A 13 -9.05 12.60 22.33
C GLU A 13 -8.23 13.71 21.67
N HIS A 14 -7.64 14.58 22.51
CA HIS A 14 -6.61 15.50 22.06
C HIS A 14 -5.30 14.74 21.82
N PHE A 15 -4.69 14.91 20.65
CA PHE A 15 -3.47 14.22 20.28
C PHE A 15 -2.23 15.11 20.47
N THR A 16 -1.41 14.73 21.44
CA THR A 16 -0.03 15.21 21.57
C THR A 16 0.88 14.44 20.63
N TYR A 17 2.12 14.90 20.39
CA TYR A 17 3.10 14.14 19.58
C TYR A 17 3.27 12.69 20.06
N ARG A 18 3.41 12.51 21.37
CA ARG A 18 3.57 11.19 21.99
C ARG A 18 2.37 10.28 21.74
N LYS A 19 1.16 10.83 21.93
CA LYS A 19 -0.09 10.08 21.74
C LYS A 19 -0.31 9.73 20.27
N LEU A 20 -0.02 10.66 19.36
CA LEU A 20 -0.12 10.47 17.92
C LEU A 20 0.85 9.38 17.42
N LEU A 21 2.11 9.44 17.84
CA LEU A 21 3.11 8.41 17.52
C LEU A 21 2.72 7.05 18.08
N ARG A 22 2.24 7.01 19.31
CA ARG A 22 1.81 5.76 19.96
C ARG A 22 0.61 5.12 19.26
N PHE A 23 -0.33 5.92 18.78
CA PHE A 23 -1.50 5.43 18.04
C PHE A 23 -1.12 4.93 16.64
N THR A 24 -0.22 5.61 15.96
CA THR A 24 0.19 5.31 14.58
C THR A 24 1.26 4.23 14.48
N LEU A 25 2.06 4.02 15.51
CA LEU A 25 3.17 3.05 15.49
C LEU A 25 2.75 1.62 15.12
N PRO A 26 1.65 1.05 15.62
CA PRO A 26 1.20 -0.27 15.20
C PRO A 26 0.94 -0.35 13.69
N SER A 27 0.36 0.69 13.11
CA SER A 27 0.11 0.76 11.66
C SER A 27 1.40 0.86 10.85
N VAL A 28 2.39 1.60 11.34
CA VAL A 28 3.72 1.66 10.72
C VAL A 28 4.39 0.29 10.73
N ILE A 29 4.41 -0.38 11.86
CA ILE A 29 4.99 -1.73 11.99
C ILE A 29 4.22 -2.73 11.11
N MET A 30 2.91 -2.64 11.07
CA MET A 30 2.06 -3.48 10.21
C MET A 30 2.43 -3.35 8.74
N MET A 31 2.60 -2.14 8.23
CA MET A 31 2.95 -1.91 6.83
C MET A 31 4.38 -2.35 6.51
N VAL A 32 5.32 -2.14 7.43
CA VAL A 32 6.70 -2.63 7.29
C VAL A 32 6.73 -4.16 7.26
N CYS A 33 6.00 -4.82 8.16
CA CYS A 33 5.88 -6.29 8.16
C CYS A 33 5.29 -6.81 6.87
N THR A 34 4.23 -6.19 6.36
CA THR A 34 3.62 -6.56 5.07
C THR A 34 4.63 -6.47 3.92
N SER A 35 5.45 -5.41 3.88
CA SER A 35 6.49 -5.26 2.86
C SER A 35 7.58 -6.33 2.99
N ILE A 36 8.02 -6.65 4.20
CA ILE A 36 9.00 -7.70 4.45
C ILE A 36 8.47 -9.07 4.02
N TYR A 37 7.22 -9.39 4.35
CA TYR A 37 6.60 -10.66 3.95
C TYR A 37 6.51 -10.79 2.42
N GLY A 38 6.19 -9.71 1.71
CA GLY A 38 6.17 -9.69 0.25
C GLY A 38 7.56 -9.96 -0.36
N VAL A 39 8.60 -9.40 0.23
CA VAL A 39 10.00 -9.66 -0.20
C VAL A 39 10.38 -11.12 0.06
N VAL A 40 10.06 -11.66 1.23
CA VAL A 40 10.36 -13.07 1.59
C VAL A 40 9.64 -14.04 0.64
N ASP A 41 8.36 -13.82 0.37
CA ASP A 41 7.59 -14.64 -0.59
C ASP A 41 8.23 -14.63 -1.98
N SER A 42 8.60 -13.45 -2.48
CA SER A 42 9.30 -13.32 -3.77
C SER A 42 10.63 -14.08 -3.81
N VAL A 43 11.39 -14.07 -2.72
CA VAL A 43 12.65 -14.82 -2.59
C VAL A 43 12.41 -16.31 -2.61
N PHE A 44 11.39 -16.83 -1.93
CA PHE A 44 11.01 -18.24 -1.99
C PHE A 44 10.66 -18.67 -3.41
N VAL A 45 9.80 -17.94 -4.08
CA VAL A 45 9.38 -18.28 -5.45
C VAL A 45 10.56 -18.24 -6.42
N SER A 46 11.36 -17.18 -6.40
CA SER A 46 12.47 -17.03 -7.35
C SER A 46 13.56 -18.08 -7.18
N ASN A 47 13.88 -18.48 -5.95
CA ASN A 47 14.98 -19.39 -5.67
C ASN A 47 14.58 -20.87 -5.74
N LEU A 48 13.33 -21.21 -5.39
CA LEU A 48 12.91 -22.61 -5.23
C LEU A 48 12.00 -23.11 -6.36
N VAL A 49 11.32 -22.22 -7.09
CA VAL A 49 10.41 -22.62 -8.17
C VAL A 49 11.07 -22.51 -9.55
N GLY A 50 12.03 -21.61 -9.71
CA GLY A 50 12.77 -21.40 -10.94
C GLY A 50 12.40 -20.09 -11.65
N SER A 51 13.29 -19.67 -12.57
CA SER A 51 13.20 -18.38 -13.25
C SER A 51 12.00 -18.28 -14.22
N ASP A 52 11.69 -19.36 -14.92
CA ASP A 52 10.60 -19.36 -15.93
C ASP A 52 9.23 -19.29 -15.26
N ALA A 53 9.03 -20.02 -14.16
CA ALA A 53 7.83 -19.95 -13.37
C ALA A 53 7.68 -18.60 -12.69
N PHE A 54 8.77 -18.03 -12.18
CA PHE A 54 8.78 -16.68 -11.60
C PHE A 54 8.42 -15.61 -12.64
N ALA A 55 8.92 -15.73 -13.87
CA ALA A 55 8.57 -14.85 -14.97
C ALA A 55 7.07 -14.91 -15.31
N ALA A 56 6.49 -16.11 -15.35
CA ALA A 56 5.06 -16.29 -15.59
C ALA A 56 4.19 -15.68 -14.47
N VAL A 57 4.58 -15.87 -13.21
CA VAL A 57 3.92 -15.25 -12.06
C VAL A 57 3.95 -13.71 -12.18
N ASN A 58 5.10 -13.14 -12.48
CA ASN A 58 5.24 -11.69 -12.65
C ASN A 58 4.42 -11.14 -13.82
N LEU A 59 4.22 -11.94 -14.87
CA LEU A 59 3.41 -11.54 -16.02
C LEU A 59 1.94 -11.38 -15.65
N ILE A 60 1.36 -12.28 -14.87
CA ILE A 60 -0.05 -12.26 -14.48
C ILE A 60 -0.35 -11.38 -13.27
N MET A 61 0.66 -11.06 -12.45
CA MET A 61 0.50 -10.28 -11.22
C MET A 61 -0.21 -8.92 -11.41
N PRO A 62 0.08 -8.11 -12.44
CA PRO A 62 -0.61 -6.84 -12.62
C PRO A 62 -2.13 -6.98 -12.73
N PHE A 63 -2.61 -8.01 -13.42
CA PHE A 63 -4.04 -8.30 -13.52
C PHE A 63 -4.65 -8.63 -12.16
N LEU A 64 -4.00 -9.50 -11.39
CA LEU A 64 -4.46 -9.89 -10.05
C LEU A 64 -4.44 -8.70 -9.07
N MET A 65 -3.41 -7.88 -9.16
CA MET A 65 -3.26 -6.66 -8.34
C MET A 65 -4.34 -5.63 -8.63
N VAL A 66 -4.73 -5.41 -9.88
CA VAL A 66 -5.80 -4.49 -10.26
C VAL A 66 -7.13 -4.93 -9.65
N LEU A 67 -7.45 -6.22 -9.72
CA LEU A 67 -8.67 -6.75 -9.09
C LEU A 67 -8.64 -6.58 -7.57
N GLY A 68 -7.51 -6.86 -6.94
CA GLY A 68 -7.33 -6.72 -5.49
C GLY A 68 -7.29 -5.26 -5.01
N ALA A 69 -6.94 -4.31 -5.87
CA ALA A 69 -6.84 -2.90 -5.53
C ALA A 69 -8.18 -2.27 -5.10
N VAL A 70 -9.30 -2.89 -5.48
CA VAL A 70 -10.63 -2.49 -5.01
C VAL A 70 -10.75 -2.64 -3.48
N GLY A 71 -10.07 -3.63 -2.88
CA GLY A 71 -10.00 -3.76 -1.43
C GLY A 71 -9.31 -2.58 -0.76
N PHE A 72 -8.21 -2.10 -1.30
CA PHE A 72 -7.54 -0.88 -0.83
C PHE A 72 -8.43 0.35 -1.01
N MET A 73 -9.08 0.48 -2.15
CA MET A 73 -9.96 1.61 -2.45
C MET A 73 -11.11 1.70 -1.44
N LEU A 74 -11.83 0.61 -1.21
CA LEU A 74 -12.92 0.57 -0.25
C LEU A 74 -12.43 0.65 1.20
N GLY A 75 -11.24 0.14 1.48
CA GLY A 75 -10.62 0.24 2.80
C GLY A 75 -10.29 1.67 3.18
N THR A 76 -9.49 2.36 2.38
CA THR A 76 -9.05 3.73 2.69
C THR A 76 -10.17 4.74 2.53
N GLY A 77 -10.91 4.68 1.42
CA GLY A 77 -12.00 5.60 1.15
C GLY A 77 -13.21 5.39 2.06
N GLY A 78 -13.55 4.14 2.33
CA GLY A 78 -14.63 3.77 3.23
C GLY A 78 -14.34 4.09 4.68
N SER A 79 -13.12 3.82 5.14
CA SER A 79 -12.71 4.15 6.51
C SER A 79 -12.71 5.66 6.76
N ALA A 80 -12.35 6.46 5.76
CA ALA A 80 -12.46 7.92 5.84
C ALA A 80 -13.91 8.39 6.03
N LEU A 81 -14.84 7.82 5.26
CA LEU A 81 -16.26 8.12 5.39
C LEU A 81 -16.83 7.67 6.75
N VAL A 82 -16.46 6.49 7.20
CA VAL A 82 -16.89 5.96 8.51
C VAL A 82 -16.33 6.78 9.66
N ALA A 83 -15.04 7.15 9.61
CA ALA A 83 -14.43 8.01 10.63
C ALA A 83 -15.09 9.38 10.71
N TYR A 84 -15.39 9.99 9.57
CA TYR A 84 -16.15 11.25 9.50
C TYR A 84 -17.53 11.11 10.14
N THR A 85 -18.25 10.05 9.82
CA THR A 85 -19.59 9.78 10.35
C THR A 85 -19.57 9.54 11.86
N LEU A 86 -18.56 8.83 12.37
CA LEU A 86 -18.35 8.67 13.81
C LEU A 86 -18.08 10.02 14.49
N GLY A 87 -17.27 10.88 13.87
CA GLY A 87 -16.98 12.21 14.38
C GLY A 87 -18.21 13.13 14.40
N ALA A 88 -19.10 12.96 13.43
CA ALA A 88 -20.39 13.67 13.37
C ALA A 88 -21.41 13.18 14.41
N GLY A 89 -21.08 12.17 15.20
CA GLY A 89 -21.91 11.67 16.31
C GLY A 89 -22.91 10.58 15.94
N SER A 90 -22.92 10.09 14.70
CA SER A 90 -23.85 9.06 14.22
C SER A 90 -23.18 7.67 14.16
N GLU A 91 -23.05 7.02 15.31
CA GLU A 91 -22.49 5.66 15.40
C GLU A 91 -23.34 4.63 14.64
N LYS A 92 -24.64 4.75 14.68
CA LYS A 92 -25.56 3.86 13.92
C LYS A 92 -25.33 3.96 12.41
N CYS A 93 -25.27 5.18 11.87
CA CYS A 93 -25.02 5.41 10.45
C CYS A 93 -23.63 4.92 10.04
N ALA A 94 -22.60 5.14 10.88
CA ALA A 94 -21.27 4.63 10.65
C ALA A 94 -21.23 3.10 10.54
N ASN A 95 -21.93 2.39 11.41
CA ASN A 95 -22.03 0.93 11.36
C ASN A 95 -22.82 0.42 10.14
N GLU A 96 -23.86 1.12 9.71
CA GLU A 96 -24.60 0.80 8.49
C GLU A 96 -23.73 0.97 7.25
N ILE A 97 -22.96 2.05 7.15
CA ILE A 97 -22.01 2.29 6.05
C ILE A 97 -20.91 1.24 6.06
N PHE A 98 -20.33 0.97 7.21
CA PHE A 98 -19.31 -0.07 7.36
C PHE A 98 -19.81 -1.44 6.89
N SER A 99 -20.99 -1.84 7.34
CA SER A 99 -21.59 -3.12 6.94
C SER A 99 -21.89 -3.16 5.44
N LEU A 100 -22.39 -2.09 4.87
CA LEU A 100 -22.62 -1.98 3.43
C LEU A 100 -21.33 -2.16 2.64
N LEU A 101 -20.26 -1.49 3.05
CA LEU A 101 -18.97 -1.57 2.36
C LEU A 101 -18.37 -2.97 2.39
N ILE A 102 -18.45 -3.65 3.53
CA ILE A 102 -17.95 -5.02 3.66
C ILE A 102 -18.78 -5.99 2.80
N TYR A 103 -20.11 -5.89 2.82
CA TYR A 103 -20.98 -6.75 2.01
C TYR A 103 -20.82 -6.48 0.51
N ALA A 104 -20.70 -5.21 0.12
CA ALA A 104 -20.41 -4.83 -1.27
C ALA A 104 -19.05 -5.37 -1.74
N LEU A 105 -18.04 -5.31 -0.87
CA LEU A 105 -16.71 -5.86 -1.15
C LEU A 105 -16.75 -7.36 -1.39
N ILE A 106 -17.47 -8.11 -0.57
CA ILE A 106 -17.65 -9.57 -0.73
C ILE A 106 -18.37 -9.87 -2.05
N GLY A 107 -19.41 -9.12 -2.37
CA GLY A 107 -20.14 -9.27 -3.63
C GLY A 107 -19.28 -8.96 -4.87
N LEU A 108 -18.55 -7.86 -4.85
CA LEU A 108 -17.59 -7.50 -5.91
C LEU A 108 -16.48 -8.52 -6.03
N GLY A 109 -15.95 -9.00 -4.91
CA GLY A 109 -14.93 -10.04 -4.87
C GLY A 109 -15.41 -11.35 -5.51
N ALA A 110 -16.66 -11.74 -5.27
CA ALA A 110 -17.27 -12.91 -5.90
C ALA A 110 -17.38 -12.73 -7.42
N VAL A 111 -17.86 -11.57 -7.88
CA VAL A 111 -17.93 -11.24 -9.31
C VAL A 111 -16.56 -11.24 -9.96
N PHE A 112 -15.56 -10.63 -9.34
CA PHE A 112 -14.20 -10.59 -9.86
C PHE A 112 -13.53 -11.95 -9.85
N THR A 113 -13.80 -12.80 -8.88
CA THR A 113 -13.29 -14.18 -8.84
C THR A 113 -13.85 -14.98 -10.01
N ILE A 114 -15.15 -14.96 -10.21
CA ILE A 114 -15.80 -15.69 -11.31
C ILE A 114 -15.35 -15.14 -12.66
N GLY A 115 -15.42 -13.84 -12.87
CA GLY A 115 -15.01 -13.18 -14.09
C GLY A 115 -13.51 -13.32 -14.36
N GLY A 116 -12.68 -13.18 -13.33
CA GLY A 116 -11.23 -13.33 -13.44
C GLY A 116 -10.82 -14.74 -13.85
N ILE A 117 -11.42 -15.75 -13.28
CA ILE A 117 -11.17 -17.16 -13.66
C ILE A 117 -11.63 -17.41 -15.11
N ALA A 118 -12.81 -16.89 -15.50
CA ALA A 118 -13.34 -17.06 -16.84
C ALA A 118 -12.46 -16.39 -17.91
N PHE A 119 -11.90 -15.21 -17.64
CA PHE A 119 -11.07 -14.43 -18.56
C PHE A 119 -9.57 -14.60 -18.36
N LEU A 120 -9.13 -15.51 -17.47
CA LEU A 120 -7.71 -15.66 -17.11
C LEU A 120 -6.84 -16.04 -18.31
N THR A 121 -7.26 -17.00 -19.12
CA THR A 121 -6.53 -17.43 -20.33
C THR A 121 -6.42 -16.31 -21.38
N PRO A 122 -7.51 -15.65 -21.80
CA PRO A 122 -7.41 -14.53 -22.74
C PRO A 122 -6.53 -13.38 -22.23
N VAL A 123 -6.64 -13.04 -20.95
CA VAL A 123 -5.83 -11.98 -20.34
C VAL A 123 -4.36 -12.37 -20.29
N SER A 124 -4.03 -13.60 -19.92
CA SER A 124 -2.65 -14.09 -19.92
C SER A 124 -2.01 -13.99 -21.32
N ARG A 125 -2.74 -14.37 -22.37
CA ARG A 125 -2.28 -14.22 -23.76
C ARG A 125 -2.11 -12.77 -24.17
N LEU A 126 -3.03 -11.91 -23.77
CA LEU A 126 -2.95 -10.46 -24.05
C LEU A 126 -1.73 -9.82 -23.38
N LEU A 127 -1.36 -10.29 -22.19
CA LEU A 127 -0.17 -9.82 -21.46
C LEU A 127 1.15 -10.38 -22.04
N GLY A 128 1.08 -11.30 -23.00
CA GLY A 128 2.25 -11.82 -23.69
C GLY A 128 2.70 -13.21 -23.25
N ALA A 129 1.85 -13.98 -22.56
CA ALA A 129 2.16 -15.36 -22.22
C ALA A 129 2.27 -16.23 -23.48
N ASP A 130 3.40 -16.90 -23.63
CA ASP A 130 3.60 -17.91 -24.65
C ASP A 130 2.99 -19.27 -24.23
N GLU A 131 3.07 -20.26 -25.09
CA GLU A 131 2.50 -21.58 -24.83
C GLU A 131 3.17 -22.31 -23.63
N THR A 132 4.39 -21.92 -23.26
CA THR A 132 5.10 -22.48 -22.11
C THR A 132 4.73 -21.77 -20.81
N MET A 133 4.47 -20.47 -20.85
CA MET A 133 4.09 -19.65 -19.69
C MET A 133 2.61 -19.75 -19.36
N LEU A 134 1.76 -19.96 -20.36
CA LEU A 134 0.31 -19.94 -20.20
C LEU A 134 -0.22 -20.90 -19.15
N PRO A 135 0.21 -22.19 -19.08
CA PRO A 135 -0.25 -23.09 -18.04
C PRO A 135 0.10 -22.61 -16.63
N VAL A 136 1.28 -22.06 -16.43
CA VAL A 136 1.74 -21.51 -15.15
C VAL A 136 0.92 -20.30 -14.77
N CYS A 137 0.69 -19.35 -15.67
CA CYS A 137 -0.15 -18.17 -15.45
C CYS A 137 -1.57 -18.57 -15.04
N VAL A 138 -2.17 -19.51 -15.76
CA VAL A 138 -3.54 -19.98 -15.49
C VAL A 138 -3.63 -20.72 -14.17
N SER A 139 -2.70 -21.63 -13.89
CA SER A 139 -2.68 -22.38 -12.64
C SER A 139 -2.50 -21.47 -11.42
N TYR A 140 -1.49 -20.63 -11.44
CA TYR A 140 -1.22 -19.65 -10.37
C TYR A 140 -2.36 -18.67 -10.19
N GLY A 141 -2.82 -18.06 -11.28
CA GLY A 141 -3.87 -17.06 -11.25
C GLY A 141 -5.20 -17.62 -10.77
N ARG A 142 -5.55 -18.84 -11.14
CA ARG A 142 -6.77 -19.50 -10.69
C ARG A 142 -6.78 -19.72 -9.19
N ILE A 143 -5.67 -20.17 -8.62
CA ILE A 143 -5.53 -20.38 -7.17
C ILE A 143 -5.61 -19.03 -6.45
N VAL A 144 -4.87 -18.04 -6.89
CA VAL A 144 -4.87 -16.69 -6.27
C VAL A 144 -6.24 -16.04 -6.34
N LEU A 145 -6.97 -16.19 -7.45
CA LEU A 145 -8.33 -15.65 -7.59
C LEU A 145 -9.33 -16.30 -6.65
N LEU A 146 -9.16 -17.56 -6.28
CA LEU A 146 -9.97 -18.19 -5.23
C LEU A 146 -9.79 -17.54 -3.85
N GLY A 147 -8.64 -16.94 -3.61
CA GLY A 147 -8.34 -16.17 -2.40
C GLY A 147 -8.57 -14.66 -2.53
N LEU A 148 -9.20 -14.18 -3.59
CA LEU A 148 -9.38 -12.75 -3.85
C LEU A 148 -10.24 -12.07 -2.78
N ILE A 149 -11.36 -12.67 -2.39
CA ILE A 149 -12.22 -12.13 -1.33
C ILE A 149 -11.47 -11.99 0.00
N PRO A 150 -10.79 -13.01 0.53
CA PRO A 150 -9.96 -12.86 1.72
C PRO A 150 -8.88 -11.80 1.58
N TYR A 151 -8.23 -11.69 0.43
CA TYR A 151 -7.23 -10.66 0.16
C TYR A 151 -7.81 -9.25 0.24
N MET A 152 -8.95 -9.02 -0.42
CA MET A 152 -9.64 -7.74 -0.37
C MET A 152 -10.10 -7.41 1.05
N LEU A 153 -10.64 -8.39 1.79
CA LEU A 153 -11.04 -8.23 3.18
C LEU A 153 -9.86 -7.87 4.08
N GLN A 154 -8.73 -8.54 3.92
CA GLN A 154 -7.51 -8.26 4.70
C GLN A 154 -7.08 -6.80 4.53
N ASN A 155 -6.98 -6.33 3.29
CA ASN A 155 -6.59 -4.95 3.00
C ASN A 155 -7.60 -3.92 3.53
N THR A 156 -8.87 -4.21 3.39
CA THR A 156 -9.95 -3.35 3.89
C THR A 156 -9.93 -3.28 5.41
N PHE A 157 -9.80 -4.41 6.10
CA PHE A 157 -9.79 -4.45 7.55
C PHE A 157 -8.54 -3.84 8.18
N GLN A 158 -7.41 -3.78 7.48
CA GLN A 158 -6.24 -3.02 7.95
C GLN A 158 -6.62 -1.56 8.25
N SER A 159 -7.38 -0.92 7.37
CA SER A 159 -7.85 0.45 7.57
C SER A 159 -8.97 0.53 8.63
N PHE A 160 -9.93 -0.38 8.59
CA PHE A 160 -11.07 -0.33 9.53
C PHE A 160 -10.71 -0.69 10.96
N LEU A 161 -9.70 -1.53 11.19
CA LEU A 161 -9.22 -1.80 12.56
C LEU A 161 -8.60 -0.55 13.20
N VAL A 162 -7.94 0.28 12.42
CA VAL A 162 -7.43 1.57 12.89
C VAL A 162 -8.60 2.51 13.22
N THR A 163 -9.59 2.59 12.34
CA THR A 163 -10.81 3.39 12.55
C THR A 163 -11.63 2.89 13.75
N ALA A 164 -11.61 1.59 14.01
CA ALA A 164 -12.22 0.97 15.19
C ALA A 164 -11.42 1.17 16.49
N GLU A 165 -10.38 1.99 16.47
CA GLU A 165 -9.48 2.25 17.61
C GLU A 165 -8.73 0.98 18.09
N ARG A 166 -8.47 0.06 17.17
CA ARG A 166 -7.78 -1.23 17.40
C ARG A 166 -6.59 -1.47 16.48
N PRO A 167 -5.65 -0.50 16.35
CA PRO A 167 -4.51 -0.68 15.46
C PRO A 167 -3.60 -1.85 15.89
N GLN A 168 -3.51 -2.14 17.19
CA GLN A 168 -2.73 -3.28 17.70
C GLN A 168 -3.30 -4.61 17.21
N LEU A 169 -4.62 -4.75 17.18
CA LEU A 169 -5.26 -5.95 16.63
C LEU A 169 -4.92 -6.12 15.14
N GLY A 170 -4.92 -5.03 14.38
CA GLY A 170 -4.49 -5.02 12.99
C GLY A 170 -3.06 -5.50 12.81
N LEU A 171 -2.15 -5.05 13.69
CA LEU A 171 -0.77 -5.51 13.73
C LEU A 171 -0.66 -7.01 14.02
N TYR A 172 -1.35 -7.51 15.05
CA TYR A 172 -1.31 -8.93 15.42
C TYR A 172 -1.88 -9.83 14.31
N VAL A 173 -2.96 -9.41 13.67
CA VAL A 173 -3.54 -10.14 12.53
C VAL A 173 -2.57 -10.18 11.35
N THR A 174 -1.92 -9.07 11.06
CA THR A 174 -0.92 -8.99 9.99
C THR A 174 0.28 -9.89 10.27
N ILE A 175 0.78 -9.89 11.50
CA ILE A 175 1.87 -10.80 11.90
C ILE A 175 1.44 -12.27 11.77
N ALA A 176 0.24 -12.61 12.24
CA ALA A 176 -0.29 -13.97 12.12
C ALA A 176 -0.40 -14.42 10.66
N ALA A 177 -0.93 -13.55 9.79
CA ALA A 177 -1.02 -13.83 8.36
C ALA A 177 0.37 -13.99 7.71
N GLY A 178 1.31 -13.10 8.03
CA GLY A 178 2.67 -13.15 7.49
C GLY A 178 3.46 -14.37 7.94
N VAL A 179 3.38 -14.74 9.20
CA VAL A 179 3.99 -15.96 9.73
C VAL A 179 3.37 -17.20 9.07
N THR A 180 2.06 -17.23 8.90
CA THR A 180 1.38 -18.31 8.18
C THR A 180 1.89 -18.42 6.75
N ASN A 181 2.04 -17.30 6.04
CA ASN A 181 2.58 -17.29 4.68
C ASN A 181 4.00 -17.86 4.63
N ILE A 182 4.91 -17.40 5.48
CA ILE A 182 6.31 -17.87 5.51
C ILE A 182 6.39 -19.35 5.85
N VAL A 183 5.66 -19.82 6.86
CA VAL A 183 5.64 -21.22 7.27
C VAL A 183 5.08 -22.11 6.16
N LEU A 184 4.00 -21.70 5.51
CA LEU A 184 3.39 -22.47 4.44
C LEU A 184 4.20 -22.42 3.14
N ASP A 185 4.88 -21.33 2.83
CA ASP A 185 5.85 -21.27 1.73
C ASP A 185 6.99 -22.28 1.97
N ALA A 186 7.55 -22.30 3.16
CA ALA A 186 8.58 -23.28 3.51
C ALA A 186 8.05 -24.71 3.37
N LEU A 187 6.84 -24.99 3.84
CA LEU A 187 6.24 -26.32 3.75
C LEU A 187 5.89 -26.71 2.32
N PHE A 188 5.14 -25.87 1.60
CA PHE A 188 4.58 -26.24 0.29
C PHE A 188 5.60 -26.12 -0.84
N VAL A 189 6.49 -25.14 -0.78
CA VAL A 189 7.46 -24.90 -1.83
C VAL A 189 8.77 -25.61 -1.58
N ALA A 190 9.33 -25.50 -0.36
CA ALA A 190 10.63 -26.09 -0.05
C ALA A 190 10.56 -27.57 0.30
N VAL A 191 9.62 -28.01 1.13
CA VAL A 191 9.52 -29.40 1.62
C VAL A 191 8.71 -30.28 0.66
N LEU A 192 7.47 -29.87 0.35
CA LEU A 192 6.57 -30.67 -0.51
C LEU A 192 6.84 -30.45 -2.00
N GLN A 193 7.58 -29.42 -2.36
CA GLN A 193 7.96 -29.10 -3.75
C GLN A 193 6.76 -29.00 -4.71
N TRP A 194 5.69 -28.35 -4.24
CA TRP A 194 4.48 -28.13 -5.07
C TRP A 194 4.65 -26.97 -6.07
N GLY A 195 5.80 -26.33 -6.10
CA GLY A 195 6.12 -25.27 -7.06
C GLY A 195 5.27 -24.02 -6.90
N VAL A 196 4.88 -23.44 -8.03
CA VAL A 196 4.07 -22.21 -8.09
C VAL A 196 2.71 -22.36 -7.41
N GLU A 197 2.08 -23.52 -7.57
CA GLU A 197 0.79 -23.84 -6.95
C GLU A 197 0.91 -23.84 -5.42
N GLY A 198 2.02 -24.35 -4.90
CA GLY A 198 2.30 -24.31 -3.46
C GLY A 198 2.47 -22.90 -2.93
N ALA A 199 3.18 -22.04 -3.66
CA ALA A 199 3.32 -20.62 -3.32
C ALA A 199 1.96 -19.88 -3.34
N ALA A 200 1.14 -20.14 -4.35
CA ALA A 200 -0.21 -19.59 -4.43
C ALA A 200 -1.10 -20.04 -3.27
N LEU A 201 -1.07 -21.32 -2.91
CA LEU A 201 -1.81 -21.87 -1.77
C LEU A 201 -1.35 -21.26 -0.44
N ALA A 202 -0.05 -21.11 -0.23
CA ALA A 202 0.49 -20.46 0.96
C ALA A 202 -0.02 -19.02 1.08
N THR A 203 -0.02 -18.29 -0.02
CA THR A 203 -0.51 -16.91 -0.08
C THR A 203 -1.99 -16.82 0.26
N ILE A 204 -2.86 -17.62 -0.36
CA ILE A 204 -4.30 -17.53 -0.10
C ILE A 204 -4.67 -17.98 1.31
N LEU A 205 -4.00 -18.99 1.86
CA LEU A 205 -4.25 -19.42 3.24
C LEU A 205 -3.86 -18.35 4.25
N SER A 206 -2.76 -17.63 4.01
CA SER A 206 -2.38 -16.48 4.82
C SER A 206 -3.40 -15.35 4.74
N GLN A 207 -3.96 -15.12 3.56
CA GLN A 207 -5.00 -14.11 3.34
C GLN A 207 -6.32 -14.51 4.03
N PHE A 208 -6.66 -15.79 4.06
CA PHE A 208 -7.80 -16.28 4.86
C PHE A 208 -7.61 -15.97 6.35
N VAL A 209 -6.43 -16.16 6.89
CA VAL A 209 -6.11 -15.78 8.27
C VAL A 209 -6.29 -14.26 8.45
N GLY A 210 -5.71 -13.47 7.58
CA GLY A 210 -5.76 -12.00 7.64
C GLY A 210 -7.13 -11.39 7.42
N GLY A 211 -8.00 -12.05 6.67
CA GLY A 211 -9.37 -11.59 6.40
C GLY A 211 -10.41 -12.16 7.36
N ALA A 212 -10.30 -13.43 7.73
CA ALA A 212 -11.29 -14.10 8.58
C ALA A 212 -11.25 -13.64 10.04
N ILE A 213 -10.09 -13.40 10.60
CA ILE A 213 -9.96 -12.97 12.01
C ILE A 213 -10.67 -11.63 12.24
N PRO A 214 -10.42 -10.55 11.47
CA PRO A 214 -11.18 -9.31 11.61
C PRO A 214 -12.67 -9.47 11.31
N LEU A 215 -13.02 -10.29 10.32
CA LEU A 215 -14.42 -10.53 9.98
C LEU A 215 -15.19 -11.13 11.16
N VAL A 216 -14.63 -12.14 11.82
CA VAL A 216 -15.21 -12.75 13.02
C VAL A 216 -15.25 -11.73 14.18
N TYR A 217 -14.20 -10.94 14.34
CA TYR A 217 -14.16 -9.89 15.36
C TYR A 217 -15.32 -8.90 15.23
N PHE A 218 -15.60 -8.42 14.02
CA PHE A 218 -16.67 -7.46 13.77
C PHE A 218 -18.07 -8.08 13.72
N LEU A 219 -18.20 -9.37 13.40
CA LEU A 219 -19.49 -10.09 13.46
C LEU A 219 -19.93 -10.39 14.89
N ARG A 220 -18.98 -10.54 15.79
CA ARG A 220 -19.27 -10.79 17.22
C ARG A 220 -19.39 -9.47 17.98
N PRO A 221 -20.12 -9.47 19.12
CA PRO A 221 -20.06 -8.36 20.07
C PRO A 221 -18.60 -8.07 20.45
N ASN A 222 -18.18 -6.83 20.29
CA ASN A 222 -16.80 -6.40 20.55
C ASN A 222 -16.79 -5.07 21.30
N SER A 223 -15.62 -4.67 21.79
CA SER A 223 -15.43 -3.44 22.54
C SER A 223 -15.21 -2.20 21.68
N SER A 224 -15.22 -2.34 20.34
CA SER A 224 -15.09 -1.21 19.43
C SER A 224 -16.44 -0.58 19.09
N LYS A 225 -16.40 0.60 18.48
CA LYS A 225 -17.60 1.27 17.97
C LYS A 225 -18.13 0.71 16.67
N LEU A 226 -17.35 -0.14 15.99
CA LEU A 226 -17.73 -0.73 14.71
C LEU A 226 -18.18 -2.18 14.89
N ARG A 227 -19.30 -2.51 14.26
CA ARG A 227 -19.86 -3.86 14.21
C ARG A 227 -20.51 -4.10 12.87
N LEU A 228 -20.41 -5.32 12.38
CA LEU A 228 -21.17 -5.77 11.22
C LEU A 228 -22.59 -6.13 11.65
N GLY A 229 -23.56 -5.64 10.90
CA GLY A 229 -24.98 -5.88 11.18
C GLY A 229 -25.85 -5.68 9.94
N ARG A 230 -27.11 -5.43 10.18
CA ARG A 230 -28.06 -5.15 9.10
C ARG A 230 -27.80 -3.78 8.51
N THR A 231 -27.90 -3.67 7.20
CA THR A 231 -27.76 -2.42 6.46
C THR A 231 -28.73 -2.39 5.30
N SER A 232 -29.01 -1.20 4.79
CA SER A 232 -29.74 -1.01 3.55
C SER A 232 -28.81 -0.50 2.47
N PHE A 233 -29.22 -0.58 1.21
CA PHE A 233 -28.39 -0.09 0.11
C PHE A 233 -28.36 1.44 0.07
N HIS A 234 -27.21 1.99 0.36
CA HIS A 234 -26.91 3.43 0.29
C HIS A 234 -25.92 3.69 -0.84
N GLY A 235 -26.40 3.80 -2.07
CA GLY A 235 -25.55 3.96 -3.25
C GLY A 235 -24.64 5.19 -3.19
N ARG A 236 -25.11 6.29 -2.60
CA ARG A 236 -24.31 7.50 -2.42
C ARG A 236 -23.11 7.28 -1.49
N ALA A 237 -23.30 6.55 -0.40
CA ALA A 237 -22.20 6.23 0.53
C ALA A 237 -21.16 5.33 -0.15
N LEU A 238 -21.59 4.34 -0.91
CA LEU A 238 -20.69 3.46 -1.67
C LEU A 238 -19.90 4.24 -2.72
N LEU A 239 -20.54 5.10 -3.49
CA LEU A 239 -19.88 5.95 -4.47
C LEU A 239 -18.89 6.92 -3.81
N LYS A 240 -19.25 7.50 -2.66
CA LYS A 240 -18.39 8.39 -1.90
C LYS A 240 -17.14 7.64 -1.38
N ALA A 241 -17.31 6.44 -0.87
CA ALA A 241 -16.19 5.60 -0.45
C ALA A 241 -15.26 5.25 -1.63
N CYS A 242 -15.80 4.88 -2.78
CA CYS A 242 -15.01 4.65 -3.99
C CYS A 242 -14.27 5.90 -4.45
N ALA A 243 -14.94 7.05 -4.46
CA ALA A 243 -14.31 8.31 -4.83
C ALA A 243 -13.17 8.70 -3.88
N ASN A 244 -13.37 8.57 -2.57
CA ASN A 244 -12.35 8.85 -1.57
C ASN A 244 -11.13 7.91 -1.68
N GLY A 245 -11.35 6.65 -2.01
CA GLY A 245 -10.30 5.65 -2.14
C GLY A 245 -9.72 5.52 -3.56
N SER A 246 -10.19 6.28 -4.52
CA SER A 246 -9.73 6.21 -5.92
C SER A 246 -8.23 6.49 -6.07
N SER A 247 -7.64 7.26 -5.18
CA SER A 247 -6.19 7.51 -5.12
C SER A 247 -5.40 6.21 -4.96
N GLU A 248 -5.85 5.29 -4.12
CA GLU A 248 -5.18 3.99 -3.91
C GLU A 248 -5.30 3.10 -5.15
N PHE A 249 -6.47 3.07 -5.76
CA PHE A 249 -6.70 2.32 -6.99
C PHE A 249 -5.81 2.84 -8.13
N MET A 250 -5.77 4.15 -8.31
CA MET A 250 -4.93 4.81 -9.30
C MET A 250 -3.44 4.56 -9.06
N THR A 251 -3.00 4.61 -7.80
CA THR A 251 -1.61 4.33 -7.43
C THR A 251 -1.21 2.92 -7.82
N ASN A 252 -2.03 1.92 -7.52
CA ASN A 252 -1.73 0.52 -7.85
C ASN A 252 -1.61 0.28 -9.36
N ILE A 253 -2.51 0.85 -10.16
CA ILE A 253 -2.44 0.76 -11.63
C ILE A 253 -1.20 1.48 -12.16
N SER A 254 -0.95 2.68 -11.68
CA SER A 254 0.18 3.51 -12.12
C SER A 254 1.52 2.86 -11.84
N MET A 255 1.68 2.21 -10.70
CA MET A 255 2.92 1.50 -10.34
C MET A 255 3.28 0.43 -11.37
N SER A 256 2.32 -0.33 -11.85
CA SER A 256 2.56 -1.36 -12.88
C SER A 256 3.09 -0.74 -14.18
N VAL A 257 2.43 0.31 -14.65
CA VAL A 257 2.82 1.02 -15.88
C VAL A 257 4.22 1.64 -15.76
N VAL A 258 4.47 2.30 -14.64
CA VAL A 258 5.74 2.99 -14.39
C VAL A 258 6.89 2.00 -14.22
N ASN A 259 6.69 0.88 -13.52
CA ASN A 259 7.71 -0.17 -13.41
C ASN A 259 8.09 -0.74 -14.77
N MET A 260 7.12 -0.98 -15.66
CA MET A 260 7.41 -1.41 -17.03
C MET A 260 8.25 -0.38 -17.78
N LEU A 261 7.96 0.90 -17.63
CA LEU A 261 8.68 1.98 -18.29
C LEU A 261 10.12 2.12 -17.75
N TYR A 262 10.33 2.02 -16.44
CA TYR A 262 11.67 1.99 -15.83
C TYR A 262 12.48 0.80 -16.35
N ASN A 263 11.93 -0.38 -16.34
CA ASN A 263 12.60 -1.57 -16.83
C ASN A 263 12.96 -1.45 -18.34
N TRP A 264 12.08 -0.89 -19.15
CA TRP A 264 12.35 -0.64 -20.56
C TRP A 264 13.51 0.35 -20.75
N GLN A 265 13.52 1.46 -20.03
CA GLN A 265 14.61 2.46 -20.10
C GLN A 265 15.94 1.88 -19.65
N LEU A 266 15.93 1.13 -18.54
CA LEU A 266 17.14 0.51 -17.99
C LEU A 266 17.69 -0.58 -18.90
N MET A 267 16.82 -1.40 -19.47
CA MET A 267 17.23 -2.42 -20.45
C MET A 267 17.88 -1.78 -21.68
N ARG A 268 17.33 -0.65 -22.14
CA ARG A 268 17.87 0.10 -23.27
C ARG A 268 19.23 0.73 -22.97
N LEU A 269 19.45 1.26 -21.79
CA LEU A 269 20.65 2.02 -21.43
C LEU A 269 21.76 1.16 -20.81
N MET A 270 21.42 0.15 -20.04
CA MET A 270 22.38 -0.70 -19.30
C MET A 270 22.21 -2.20 -19.53
N GLY A 271 21.15 -2.63 -20.18
CA GLY A 271 20.82 -4.05 -20.30
C GLY A 271 20.34 -4.65 -18.97
N SER A 272 20.53 -5.96 -18.81
CA SER A 272 20.05 -6.70 -17.62
C SER A 272 20.66 -6.21 -16.29
N GLY A 273 21.88 -5.68 -16.32
CA GLY A 273 22.53 -5.12 -15.14
C GLY A 273 21.76 -3.93 -14.55
N GLY A 274 21.23 -3.04 -15.39
CA GLY A 274 20.40 -1.93 -14.94
C GLY A 274 19.09 -2.36 -14.28
N VAL A 275 18.45 -3.37 -14.83
CA VAL A 275 17.21 -3.96 -14.25
C VAL A 275 17.51 -4.59 -12.89
N ALA A 276 18.65 -5.27 -12.75
CA ALA A 276 19.08 -5.86 -11.48
C ALA A 276 19.32 -4.78 -10.39
N VAL A 277 20.00 -3.70 -10.76
CA VAL A 277 20.22 -2.55 -9.84
C VAL A 277 18.88 -1.95 -9.39
N TYR A 278 17.95 -1.75 -10.31
CA TYR A 278 16.61 -1.26 -10.00
C TYR A 278 15.86 -2.18 -9.04
N GLY A 279 15.96 -3.49 -9.23
CA GLY A 279 15.37 -4.47 -8.32
C GLY A 279 15.87 -4.34 -6.89
N VAL A 280 17.18 -4.15 -6.69
CA VAL A 280 17.78 -3.92 -5.36
C VAL A 280 17.21 -2.65 -4.72
N ILE A 281 17.14 -1.57 -5.48
CA ILE A 281 16.59 -0.29 -4.99
C ILE A 281 15.12 -0.45 -4.62
N MET A 282 14.34 -1.19 -5.40
CA MET A 282 12.92 -1.39 -5.13
C MET A 282 12.64 -2.15 -3.84
N TYR A 283 13.45 -3.14 -3.48
CA TYR A 283 13.28 -3.84 -2.19
C TYR A 283 13.41 -2.89 -1.00
N VAL A 284 14.41 -2.01 -1.04
CA VAL A 284 14.59 -1.01 0.03
C VAL A 284 13.50 0.06 -0.01
N ASN A 285 13.14 0.50 -1.21
CA ASN A 285 12.09 1.49 -1.42
C ASN A 285 10.74 1.03 -0.84
N PHE A 286 10.35 -0.23 -1.04
CA PHE A 286 9.09 -0.76 -0.49
C PHE A 286 9.06 -0.69 1.04
N ILE A 287 10.16 -1.01 1.71
CA ILE A 287 10.23 -0.94 3.17
C ILE A 287 10.15 0.51 3.65
N PHE A 288 10.86 1.43 3.03
CA PHE A 288 10.89 2.84 3.44
C PHE A 288 9.55 3.54 3.15
N ILE A 289 8.95 3.29 2.00
CA ILE A 289 7.62 3.82 1.68
C ILE A 289 6.57 3.25 2.63
N ALA A 290 6.68 1.98 3.03
CA ALA A 290 5.77 1.37 3.99
C ALA A 290 5.71 2.13 5.32
N ILE A 291 6.80 2.73 5.76
CA ILE A 291 6.84 3.57 6.97
C ILE A 291 5.92 4.79 6.81
N PHE A 292 6.02 5.51 5.70
CA PHE A 292 5.16 6.66 5.41
C PHE A 292 3.69 6.27 5.21
N LEU A 293 3.44 5.17 4.51
CA LEU A 293 2.09 4.63 4.32
C LEU A 293 1.46 4.23 5.65
N GLY A 294 2.21 3.57 6.51
CA GLY A 294 1.75 3.15 7.82
C GLY A 294 1.38 4.34 8.72
N TYR A 295 2.20 5.38 8.72
CA TYR A 295 1.90 6.61 9.43
C TYR A 295 0.63 7.29 8.88
N SER A 296 0.54 7.42 7.57
CA SER A 296 -0.59 8.05 6.90
C SER A 296 -1.90 7.29 7.14
N MET A 297 -1.87 5.96 7.04
CA MET A 297 -3.02 5.10 7.34
C MET A 297 -3.43 5.18 8.82
N GLY A 298 -2.46 5.21 9.71
CA GLY A 298 -2.70 5.30 11.16
C GLY A 298 -3.28 6.63 11.59
N SER A 299 -2.89 7.73 10.96
CA SER A 299 -3.38 9.08 11.28
C SER A 299 -4.68 9.47 10.58
N ALA A 300 -5.00 8.85 9.46
CA ALA A 300 -6.18 9.21 8.66
C ALA A 300 -7.51 9.15 9.42
N PRO A 301 -7.83 8.11 10.22
CA PRO A 301 -9.05 8.08 11.01
C PRO A 301 -9.16 9.19 12.04
N ILE A 302 -8.04 9.60 12.63
CA ILE A 302 -8.00 10.71 13.61
C ILE A 302 -8.39 12.02 12.92
N VAL A 303 -7.82 12.29 11.76
CA VAL A 303 -8.13 13.46 10.94
C VAL A 303 -9.60 13.44 10.50
N GLY A 304 -10.07 12.33 9.99
CA GLY A 304 -11.46 12.16 9.56
C GLY A 304 -12.47 12.35 10.68
N TYR A 305 -12.18 11.81 11.85
CA TYR A 305 -13.01 11.96 13.04
C TYR A 305 -13.14 13.43 13.48
N HIS A 306 -12.03 14.13 13.65
CA HIS A 306 -12.04 15.52 14.08
C HIS A 306 -12.62 16.46 13.03
N TYR A 307 -12.45 16.15 11.75
CA TYR A 307 -13.14 16.87 10.68
C TYR A 307 -14.66 16.69 10.77
N GLY A 308 -15.13 15.47 10.97
CA GLY A 308 -16.56 15.18 11.17
C GLY A 308 -17.15 15.80 12.43
N ALA A 309 -16.35 15.90 13.49
CA ALA A 309 -16.75 16.56 14.73
C ALA A 309 -16.72 18.10 14.67
N GLY A 310 -16.23 18.67 13.57
CA GLY A 310 -16.08 20.11 13.41
C GLY A 310 -14.99 20.75 14.28
N ASN A 311 -14.10 19.94 14.86
CA ASN A 311 -12.99 20.41 15.71
C ASN A 311 -11.82 20.90 14.84
N ARG A 312 -11.92 22.17 14.41
CA ARG A 312 -10.93 22.80 13.53
C ARG A 312 -9.57 23.00 14.21
N THR A 313 -9.57 23.28 15.51
CA THR A 313 -8.35 23.47 16.30
C THR A 313 -7.52 22.19 16.34
N GLU A 314 -8.16 21.05 16.60
CA GLU A 314 -7.49 19.76 16.61
C GLU A 314 -7.02 19.36 15.19
N LEU A 315 -7.83 19.62 14.18
CA LEU A 315 -7.48 19.35 12.77
C LEU A 315 -6.22 20.11 12.35
N ARG A 316 -6.12 21.39 12.70
CA ARG A 316 -4.93 22.21 12.46
C ARG A 316 -3.71 21.67 13.21
N GLY A 317 -3.88 21.32 14.47
CA GLY A 317 -2.82 20.71 15.29
C GLY A 317 -2.33 19.39 14.74
N LEU A 318 -3.23 18.53 14.26
CA LEU A 318 -2.91 17.24 13.64
C LEU A 318 -2.09 17.42 12.36
N LEU A 319 -2.48 18.33 11.48
CA LEU A 319 -1.73 18.62 10.26
C LEU A 319 -0.32 19.11 10.58
N ARG A 320 -0.19 20.08 11.51
CA ARG A 320 1.11 20.60 11.90
C ARG A 320 2.03 19.54 12.51
N LYS A 321 1.51 18.74 13.44
CA LYS A 321 2.27 17.67 14.08
C LYS A 321 2.67 16.59 13.09
N SER A 322 1.76 16.21 12.19
CA SER A 322 2.04 15.22 11.15
C SER A 322 3.11 15.70 10.19
N LEU A 323 3.08 16.95 9.76
CA LEU A 323 4.13 17.50 8.91
C LEU A 323 5.49 17.52 9.60
N CYS A 324 5.54 17.83 10.90
CA CYS A 324 6.78 17.74 11.70
C CYS A 324 7.29 16.31 11.79
N ILE A 325 6.43 15.34 12.06
CA ILE A 325 6.79 13.91 12.13
C ILE A 325 7.29 13.41 10.78
N ILE A 326 6.60 13.75 9.69
CA ILE A 326 7.02 13.40 8.33
C ILE A 326 8.36 14.02 7.99
N THR A 327 8.62 15.26 8.38
CA THR A 327 9.92 15.92 8.17
C THR A 327 11.04 15.15 8.86
N VAL A 328 10.87 14.79 10.13
CA VAL A 328 11.85 14.01 10.89
C VAL A 328 12.07 12.64 10.24
N MET A 329 10.99 11.94 9.91
CA MET A 329 11.06 10.64 9.25
C MET A 329 11.78 10.73 7.89
N SER A 330 11.47 11.74 7.09
CA SER A 330 12.09 11.96 5.77
C SER A 330 13.58 12.18 5.88
N VAL A 331 14.02 13.03 6.82
CA VAL A 331 15.45 13.28 7.07
C VAL A 331 16.16 12.03 7.56
N VAL A 332 15.60 11.34 8.54
CA VAL A 332 16.17 10.12 9.12
C VAL A 332 16.27 9.01 8.06
N LEU A 333 15.23 8.77 7.30
CA LEU A 333 15.22 7.71 6.27
C LEU A 333 16.15 8.04 5.11
N THR A 334 16.23 9.29 4.68
CA THR A 334 17.17 9.71 3.63
C THR A 334 18.63 9.54 4.11
N ALA A 335 18.94 9.98 5.32
CA ALA A 335 20.26 9.78 5.91
C ALA A 335 20.60 8.28 6.04
N ALA A 336 19.68 7.47 6.53
CA ALA A 336 19.84 6.03 6.62
C ALA A 336 20.07 5.39 5.25
N ALA A 337 19.30 5.77 4.24
CA ALA A 337 19.46 5.26 2.88
C ALA A 337 20.82 5.61 2.28
N LEU A 338 21.28 6.84 2.46
CA LEU A 338 22.59 7.28 1.97
C LEU A 338 23.75 6.56 2.69
N LEU A 339 23.65 6.37 3.99
CA LEU A 339 24.65 5.65 4.78
C LEU A 339 24.68 4.15 4.48
N LEU A 340 23.51 3.56 4.22
CA LEU A 340 23.36 2.13 3.94
C LEU A 340 23.52 1.78 2.45
N ALA A 341 23.66 2.76 1.57
CA ALA A 341 23.80 2.53 0.13
C ALA A 341 24.93 1.56 -0.20
N ARG A 342 26.11 1.75 0.37
CA ARG A 342 27.26 0.86 0.16
C ARG A 342 27.09 -0.51 0.81
N PRO A 343 26.74 -0.64 2.11
CA PRO A 343 26.51 -1.96 2.73
C PRO A 343 25.42 -2.78 2.04
N LEU A 344 24.31 -2.17 1.69
CA LEU A 344 23.20 -2.85 1.01
C LEU A 344 23.60 -3.28 -0.40
N SER A 345 24.31 -2.43 -1.14
CA SER A 345 24.81 -2.78 -2.46
C SER A 345 25.79 -3.97 -2.40
N LEU A 346 26.66 -4.02 -1.39
CA LEU A 346 27.57 -5.16 -1.17
C LEU A 346 26.83 -6.47 -0.91
N ILE A 347 25.70 -6.43 -0.21
CA ILE A 347 24.90 -7.64 0.06
C ILE A 347 24.31 -8.22 -1.23
N PHE A 348 23.79 -7.38 -2.10
CA PHE A 348 23.04 -7.82 -3.29
C PHE A 348 23.91 -8.04 -4.53
N VAL A 349 24.98 -7.27 -4.71
CA VAL A 349 25.80 -7.29 -5.93
C VAL A 349 27.28 -7.62 -5.68
N SER A 350 27.59 -8.26 -4.56
CA SER A 350 28.98 -8.64 -4.21
C SER A 350 29.63 -9.56 -5.23
N LYS A 351 28.85 -10.37 -5.95
CA LYS A 351 29.33 -11.30 -6.97
C LYS A 351 29.64 -10.62 -8.32
N GLU A 352 29.23 -9.38 -8.50
CA GLU A 352 29.42 -8.61 -9.74
C GLU A 352 30.12 -7.27 -9.43
N PRO A 353 31.45 -7.26 -9.31
CA PRO A 353 32.20 -6.05 -8.91
C PRO A 353 31.98 -4.83 -9.83
N THR A 354 31.61 -5.05 -11.09
CA THR A 354 31.34 -3.97 -12.05
C THR A 354 30.04 -3.22 -11.76
N LEU A 355 29.05 -3.88 -11.14
CA LEU A 355 27.78 -3.27 -10.79
C LEU A 355 27.82 -2.52 -9.45
N LEU A 356 28.78 -2.79 -8.60
CA LEU A 356 28.83 -2.20 -7.26
C LEU A 356 28.87 -0.66 -7.27
N PRO A 357 29.79 0.00 -8.01
CA PRO A 357 29.82 1.47 -8.07
C PRO A 357 28.56 2.06 -8.66
N VAL A 358 28.01 1.42 -9.68
CA VAL A 358 26.75 1.83 -10.34
C VAL A 358 25.58 1.73 -9.38
N THR A 359 25.49 0.64 -8.63
CA THR A 359 24.43 0.42 -7.63
C THR A 359 24.50 1.45 -6.51
N ILE A 360 25.68 1.74 -5.98
CA ILE A 360 25.87 2.75 -4.94
C ILE A 360 25.45 4.14 -5.44
N ARG A 361 25.87 4.51 -6.66
CA ARG A 361 25.49 5.79 -7.26
C ARG A 361 23.98 5.89 -7.51
N ALA A 362 23.40 4.86 -8.10
CA ALA A 362 21.96 4.78 -8.37
C ALA A 362 21.16 4.88 -7.07
N PHE A 363 21.53 4.11 -6.07
CA PHE A 363 20.88 4.11 -4.77
C PHE A 363 20.98 5.47 -4.07
N SER A 364 22.14 6.12 -4.14
CA SER A 364 22.36 7.45 -3.55
C SER A 364 21.50 8.52 -4.22
N ILE A 365 21.40 8.51 -5.55
CA ILE A 365 20.56 9.46 -6.29
C ILE A 365 19.07 9.18 -5.95
N TYR A 366 18.64 7.94 -6.04
CA TYR A 366 17.25 7.55 -5.77
C TYR A 366 16.82 7.91 -4.35
N SER A 367 17.70 7.76 -3.37
CA SER A 367 17.44 8.01 -1.95
C SER A 367 17.06 9.46 -1.65
N LEU A 368 17.43 10.40 -2.49
CA LEU A 368 17.03 11.79 -2.34
C LEU A 368 15.50 11.98 -2.47
N SER A 369 14.82 11.06 -3.13
CA SER A 369 13.35 11.07 -3.22
C SER A 369 12.67 10.88 -1.87
N PHE A 370 13.31 10.22 -0.91
CA PHE A 370 12.76 10.01 0.43
C PHE A 370 12.57 11.31 1.23
N LEU A 371 13.22 12.40 0.83
CA LEU A 371 12.97 13.73 1.40
C LEU A 371 11.57 14.26 1.08
N MET A 372 10.99 13.88 -0.06
CA MET A 372 9.73 14.43 -0.56
C MET A 372 8.56 13.44 -0.53
N VAL A 373 8.83 12.16 -0.70
CA VAL A 373 7.79 11.14 -0.88
C VAL A 373 6.81 11.07 0.29
N GLY A 374 7.30 11.24 1.50
CA GLY A 374 6.47 11.21 2.72
C GLY A 374 5.40 12.29 2.75
N TYR A 375 5.75 13.51 2.35
CA TYR A 375 4.81 14.62 2.27
C TYR A 375 3.72 14.37 1.24
N ASN A 376 4.06 13.80 0.10
CA ASN A 376 3.12 13.52 -0.98
C ASN A 376 2.14 12.42 -0.59
N ILE A 377 2.63 11.35 0.03
CA ILE A 377 1.80 10.27 0.54
C ILE A 377 0.85 10.80 1.62
N TYR A 378 1.38 11.56 2.56
CA TYR A 378 0.58 12.13 3.64
C TYR A 378 -0.46 13.12 3.14
N ALA A 379 -0.11 14.00 2.20
CA ALA A 379 -1.06 14.97 1.63
C ALA A 379 -2.23 14.27 0.93
N SER A 380 -1.97 13.26 0.14
CA SER A 380 -3.02 12.45 -0.49
C SER A 380 -3.92 11.78 0.56
N SER A 381 -3.33 11.16 1.56
CA SER A 381 -4.06 10.51 2.66
C SER A 381 -4.86 11.51 3.51
N PHE A 382 -4.33 12.69 3.74
CA PHE A 382 -5.00 13.77 4.47
C PHE A 382 -6.27 14.23 3.74
N PHE A 383 -6.21 14.43 2.43
CA PHE A 383 -7.40 14.76 1.64
C PHE A 383 -8.39 13.60 1.55
N THR A 384 -7.94 12.37 1.51
CA THR A 384 -8.82 11.20 1.64
C THR A 384 -9.55 11.22 2.99
N ALA A 385 -8.85 11.50 4.07
CA ALA A 385 -9.44 11.62 5.41
C ALA A 385 -10.45 12.76 5.54
N LEU A 386 -10.24 13.86 4.80
CA LEU A 386 -11.19 14.96 4.66
C LEU A 386 -12.37 14.65 3.72
N ASN A 387 -12.44 13.45 3.18
CA ASN A 387 -13.43 13.03 2.19
C ASN A 387 -13.39 13.87 0.89
N ASP A 388 -12.23 14.41 0.55
CA ASP A 388 -11.95 15.07 -0.73
C ASP A 388 -11.20 14.10 -1.65
N GLY A 389 -11.92 13.11 -2.17
CA GLY A 389 -11.35 12.08 -3.04
C GLY A 389 -10.80 12.62 -4.35
N PHE A 390 -11.33 13.73 -4.86
CA PHE A 390 -10.84 14.35 -6.09
C PHE A 390 -9.42 14.89 -5.92
N ILE A 391 -9.15 15.65 -4.87
CA ILE A 391 -7.81 16.20 -4.61
C ILE A 391 -6.83 15.08 -4.26
N SER A 392 -7.24 14.11 -3.47
CA SER A 392 -6.42 12.95 -3.17
C SER A 392 -6.04 12.17 -4.44
N ALA A 393 -6.99 11.91 -5.32
CA ALA A 393 -6.75 11.24 -6.60
C ALA A 393 -5.87 12.08 -7.53
N LEU A 394 -6.05 13.40 -7.56
CA LEU A 394 -5.23 14.31 -8.36
C LEU A 394 -3.75 14.24 -7.93
N ILE A 395 -3.47 14.33 -6.64
CA ILE A 395 -2.11 14.23 -6.10
C ILE A 395 -1.51 12.87 -6.42
N SER A 396 -2.23 11.80 -6.17
CA SER A 396 -1.74 10.44 -6.40
C SER A 396 -1.50 10.14 -7.88
N PHE A 397 -2.43 10.49 -8.74
CA PHE A 397 -2.32 10.27 -10.19
C PHE A 397 -1.18 11.09 -10.80
N ALA A 398 -1.09 12.37 -10.46
CA ALA A 398 0.00 13.22 -10.94
C ALA A 398 1.35 12.69 -10.47
N ARG A 399 1.48 12.34 -9.20
CA ARG A 399 2.71 11.83 -8.62
C ARG A 399 3.13 10.48 -9.20
N THR A 400 2.24 9.52 -9.23
CA THR A 400 2.58 8.12 -9.54
C THR A 400 2.61 7.81 -11.03
N LEU A 401 1.90 8.57 -11.84
CA LEU A 401 1.86 8.36 -13.29
C LEU A 401 2.42 9.54 -14.08
N VAL A 402 1.77 10.71 -14.03
CA VAL A 402 2.08 11.81 -14.94
C VAL A 402 3.52 12.30 -14.78
N PHE A 403 3.93 12.61 -13.57
CA PHE A 403 5.28 13.12 -13.30
C PHE A 403 6.35 12.06 -13.45
N GLN A 404 6.06 10.81 -13.08
CA GLN A 404 6.97 9.69 -13.25
C GLN A 404 7.22 9.38 -14.73
N VAL A 405 6.16 9.29 -15.52
CA VAL A 405 6.27 9.03 -16.97
C VAL A 405 7.03 10.17 -17.65
N ALA A 406 6.70 11.41 -17.34
CA ALA A 406 7.40 12.56 -17.90
C ALA A 406 8.88 12.57 -17.53
N ALA A 407 9.20 12.36 -16.26
CA ALA A 407 10.57 12.39 -15.76
C ALA A 407 11.43 11.24 -16.33
N VAL A 408 10.91 10.01 -16.31
CA VAL A 408 11.66 8.85 -16.80
C VAL A 408 11.81 8.83 -18.34
N THR A 409 11.00 9.61 -19.03
CA THR A 409 11.11 9.77 -20.50
C THR A 409 12.08 10.89 -20.86
N VAL A 410 12.03 12.01 -20.16
CA VAL A 410 12.79 13.22 -20.50
C VAL A 410 14.19 13.22 -19.91
N LEU A 411 14.34 12.90 -18.61
CA LEU A 411 15.64 13.01 -17.93
C LEU A 411 16.74 12.09 -18.48
N PRO A 412 16.45 10.84 -18.92
CA PRO A 412 17.47 10.00 -19.53
C PRO A 412 18.02 10.56 -20.87
N VAL A 413 17.26 11.41 -21.56
CA VAL A 413 17.73 12.10 -22.76
C VAL A 413 18.79 13.15 -22.40
N LEU A 414 18.70 13.74 -21.20
CA LEU A 414 19.60 14.79 -20.74
C LEU A 414 20.84 14.23 -19.99
N TRP A 415 20.63 13.19 -19.18
CA TRP A 415 21.62 12.66 -18.23
C TRP A 415 21.86 11.14 -18.34
N ASP A 416 21.46 10.52 -19.41
CA ASP A 416 21.59 9.08 -19.62
C ASP A 416 21.06 8.25 -18.43
N ILE A 417 21.88 7.32 -17.92
CA ILE A 417 21.49 6.44 -16.81
C ILE A 417 21.18 7.19 -15.50
N ASP A 418 21.91 8.26 -15.22
CA ASP A 418 21.65 9.08 -14.03
C ASP A 418 20.29 9.76 -14.11
N GLY A 419 19.81 10.05 -15.31
CA GLY A 419 18.46 10.56 -15.55
C GLY A 419 17.37 9.58 -15.15
N VAL A 420 17.59 8.27 -15.30
CA VAL A 420 16.64 7.24 -14.84
C VAL A 420 16.54 7.26 -13.31
N TRP A 421 17.65 7.30 -12.61
CA TRP A 421 17.67 7.34 -11.15
C TRP A 421 17.14 8.67 -10.59
N ALA A 422 17.42 9.76 -11.26
CA ALA A 422 16.94 11.10 -10.89
C ALA A 422 15.44 11.32 -11.23
N ALA A 423 14.84 10.49 -12.07
CA ALA A 423 13.45 10.65 -12.50
C ALA A 423 12.47 10.63 -11.32
N VAL A 424 12.67 9.74 -10.36
CA VAL A 424 11.82 9.69 -9.15
C VAL A 424 11.99 10.94 -8.30
N VAL A 425 13.21 11.47 -8.19
CA VAL A 425 13.48 12.71 -7.44
C VAL A 425 12.76 13.89 -8.07
N ALA A 426 12.83 14.02 -9.39
CA ALA A 426 12.14 15.07 -10.12
C ALA A 426 10.60 14.93 -10.00
N ALA A 427 10.09 13.73 -10.16
CA ALA A 427 8.65 13.44 -10.05
C ALA A 427 8.13 13.75 -8.65
N GLU A 428 8.82 13.33 -7.61
CA GLU A 428 8.43 13.60 -6.22
C GLU A 428 8.57 15.08 -5.86
N THR A 429 9.53 15.80 -6.43
CA THR A 429 9.66 17.25 -6.26
C THR A 429 8.48 18.01 -6.88
N LEU A 430 8.09 17.65 -8.10
CA LEU A 430 6.91 18.22 -8.76
C LEU A 430 5.62 17.88 -7.98
N ALA A 431 5.51 16.66 -7.49
CA ALA A 431 4.40 16.24 -6.66
C ALA A 431 4.36 17.00 -5.33
N LEU A 432 5.50 17.30 -4.73
CA LEU A 432 5.58 18.13 -3.52
C LEU A 432 5.05 19.55 -3.76
N LEU A 433 5.38 20.15 -4.88
CA LEU A 433 4.86 21.46 -5.26
C LEU A 433 3.33 21.42 -5.43
N LEU A 434 2.82 20.39 -6.08
CA LEU A 434 1.37 20.17 -6.23
C LEU A 434 0.68 19.93 -4.89
N SER A 435 1.25 19.09 -4.04
CA SER A 435 0.72 18.82 -2.70
C SER A 435 0.68 20.07 -1.83
N ALA A 436 1.74 20.87 -1.85
CA ALA A 436 1.80 22.14 -1.13
C ALA A 436 0.76 23.14 -1.66
N ALA A 437 0.60 23.22 -2.98
CA ALA A 437 -0.41 24.08 -3.61
C ALA A 437 -1.83 23.67 -3.21
N CYS A 438 -2.12 22.36 -3.18
CA CYS A 438 -3.42 21.84 -2.75
C CYS A 438 -3.67 22.12 -1.26
N LEU A 439 -2.69 21.89 -0.40
CA LEU A 439 -2.82 22.15 1.05
C LEU A 439 -3.06 23.64 1.33
N VAL A 440 -2.33 24.53 0.67
CA VAL A 440 -2.54 25.98 0.83
C VAL A 440 -3.87 26.42 0.23
N GLY A 441 -4.21 25.95 -0.97
CA GLY A 441 -5.43 26.33 -1.67
C GLY A 441 -6.72 25.90 -0.97
N LYS A 442 -6.71 24.77 -0.30
CA LYS A 442 -7.89 24.19 0.39
C LYS A 442 -7.99 24.54 1.88
N ARG A 443 -7.03 25.26 2.44
CA ARG A 443 -6.96 25.56 3.88
C ARG A 443 -8.22 26.23 4.44
N LYS A 444 -8.79 27.18 3.72
CA LYS A 444 -10.01 27.89 4.14
C LYS A 444 -11.25 27.00 4.05
N LYS A 445 -11.33 26.18 3.01
CA LYS A 445 -12.48 25.27 2.81
C LYS A 445 -12.62 24.29 3.97
N TYR A 446 -11.53 23.70 4.41
CA TYR A 446 -11.53 22.68 5.46
C TYR A 446 -11.16 23.21 6.84
N GLY A 447 -10.68 24.44 6.95
CA GLY A 447 -10.42 25.11 8.21
C GLY A 447 -9.25 24.56 9.02
N TYR A 448 -8.21 24.03 8.35
CA TYR A 448 -7.01 23.51 9.01
C TYR A 448 -5.83 24.51 9.03
N ALA A 449 -6.02 25.73 8.61
CA ALA A 449 -5.02 26.82 8.68
C ALA A 449 -5.71 28.19 8.84
#